data_9240a462153bddab0dbd8fce70bae5e8
#
_entry.id   9240a462153bddab0dbd8fce70bae5e8
#
_cell.length_a   1.000
_cell.length_b   1.000
_cell.length_c   1.000
_cell.angle_alpha   90.00
_cell.angle_beta   90.00
_cell.angle_gamma   90.00
#
_symmetry.space_group_name_H-M   'P 1'
#
loop_
_entity.id
_entity.type
_entity.pdbx_description
1 polymer ?
#
loop_
_entity_poly.entity_id
_entity_poly.type
_entity_poly.pdbx_seq_one_letter_code
_entity_poly.pdbx_strand_id
1 'polypeptide(L)'
;VADYYTREVVTTPVNLTKVMQQVLTLRGAGIDVIGEGCVLESMVTGKLSDECTVAFEEGWSDNDPEELIEWHEPEVSDEDKPEFDRLLALDKHEFFREVLKVDEGDHIALQAAWTCSKMRLDGFGGSGLIVN
;
A
#
# COMPACT_ATOMS: atom_id res chain seq x y z
N VAL A 1 6.90 2.45 -30.01
CA VAL A 1 7.35 2.06 -28.69
C VAL A 1 6.20 1.45 -27.90
N ALA A 2 6.43 0.31 -27.28
CA ALA A 2 5.43 -0.34 -26.44
C ALA A 2 5.43 0.29 -25.03
N ASP A 3 4.24 0.51 -24.48
CA ASP A 3 4.08 0.93 -23.09
C ASP A 3 3.84 -0.31 -22.22
N TYR A 4 4.48 -0.34 -21.08
CA TYR A 4 4.36 -1.42 -20.10
C TYR A 4 3.62 -0.91 -18.88
N TYR A 5 2.71 -1.71 -18.37
CA TYR A 5 1.87 -1.38 -17.21
C TYR A 5 1.98 -2.47 -16.17
N THR A 6 2.13 -2.06 -14.92
CA THR A 6 2.09 -2.96 -13.77
C THR A 6 0.98 -2.50 -12.82
N ARG A 7 0.19 -3.45 -12.36
CA ARG A 7 -0.82 -3.22 -11.32
C ARG A 7 -0.60 -4.24 -10.21
N GLU A 8 -0.67 -3.79 -8.98
CA GLU A 8 -0.58 -4.67 -7.82
C GLU A 8 -1.74 -4.36 -6.88
N VAL A 9 -2.41 -5.38 -6.39
CA VAL A 9 -3.58 -5.24 -5.52
C VAL A 9 -3.42 -6.15 -4.32
N VAL A 10 -3.74 -5.62 -3.14
CA VAL A 10 -3.94 -6.43 -1.95
C VAL A 10 -5.34 -7.04 -2.06
N THR A 11 -5.42 -8.34 -2.30
CA THR A 11 -6.69 -9.02 -2.58
C THR A 11 -7.48 -9.39 -1.34
N THR A 12 -6.84 -9.43 -0.18
CA THR A 12 -7.52 -9.60 1.10
C THR A 12 -7.86 -8.22 1.68
N PRO A 13 -9.07 -8.00 2.18
CA PRO A 13 -9.41 -6.76 2.86
C PRO A 13 -8.55 -6.58 4.11
N VAL A 14 -8.14 -5.34 4.38
CA VAL A 14 -7.26 -5.02 5.52
C VAL A 14 -7.75 -3.78 6.26
N ASN A 15 -7.47 -3.73 7.56
CA ASN A 15 -7.64 -2.54 8.38
C ASN A 15 -6.28 -1.84 8.52
N LEU A 16 -6.25 -0.55 8.24
CA LEU A 16 -5.03 0.24 8.26
C LEU A 16 -5.13 1.36 9.29
N THR A 17 -4.05 1.60 10.01
CA THR A 17 -3.94 2.80 10.83
C THR A 17 -3.71 4.01 9.93
N LYS A 18 -3.94 5.21 10.45
CA LYS A 18 -3.66 6.46 9.73
C LYS A 18 -2.21 6.52 9.24
N VAL A 19 -1.26 6.15 10.09
CA VAL A 19 0.17 6.17 9.74
C VAL A 19 0.48 5.17 8.63
N MET A 20 -0.12 3.98 8.68
CA MET A 20 0.03 2.97 7.61
C MET A 20 -0.50 3.47 6.27
N GLN A 21 -1.63 4.18 6.28
CA GLN A 21 -2.19 4.79 5.07
C GLN A 21 -1.25 5.85 4.49
N GLN A 22 -0.65 6.68 5.34
CA GLN A 22 0.32 7.69 4.93
C GLN A 22 1.54 7.05 4.28
N VAL A 23 2.09 6.00 4.87
CA VAL A 23 3.23 5.26 4.33
C VAL A 23 2.89 4.62 2.99
N LEU A 24 1.74 3.96 2.89
CA LEU A 24 1.30 3.33 1.64
C LEU A 24 1.13 4.34 0.52
N THR A 25 0.62 5.52 0.82
CA THR A 25 0.49 6.61 -0.17
C THR A 25 1.85 7.00 -0.74
N LEU A 26 2.87 7.13 0.11
CA LEU A 26 4.23 7.41 -0.36
C LEU A 26 4.80 6.25 -1.18
N ARG A 27 4.45 5.02 -0.86
CA ARG A 27 4.87 3.83 -1.60
C ARG A 27 4.08 3.60 -2.90
N GLY A 28 3.15 4.49 -3.23
CA GLY A 28 2.43 4.49 -4.50
C GLY A 28 1.04 3.86 -4.47
N ALA A 29 0.50 3.65 -3.28
CA ALA A 29 -0.83 3.04 -3.15
C ALA A 29 -1.96 4.05 -3.26
N GLY A 30 -3.01 3.69 -4.00
CA GLY A 30 -4.34 4.23 -3.81
C GLY A 30 -5.11 3.32 -2.84
N ILE A 31 -5.89 3.91 -1.98
CA ILE A 31 -6.66 3.17 -0.97
C ILE A 31 -8.14 3.42 -1.19
N ASP A 32 -8.85 2.36 -1.59
CA ASP A 32 -10.30 2.38 -1.73
C ASP A 32 -10.93 1.79 -0.48
N VAL A 33 -11.85 2.52 0.10
CA VAL A 33 -12.54 2.12 1.32
C VAL A 33 -13.93 1.58 0.96
N ILE A 34 -14.25 0.42 1.49
CA ILE A 34 -15.57 -0.19 1.30
C ILE A 34 -16.54 0.44 2.28
N GLY A 35 -17.51 1.20 1.78
CA GLY A 35 -18.55 1.86 2.57
C GLY A 35 -18.35 3.36 2.75
N GLU A 36 -19.47 4.08 2.84
CA GLU A 36 -19.47 5.52 3.05
C GLU A 36 -19.07 5.86 4.50
N GLY A 37 -18.27 6.91 4.65
CA GLY A 37 -17.87 7.41 5.95
C GLY A 37 -16.60 6.82 6.53
N CYS A 38 -16.12 5.69 6.02
CA CYS A 38 -14.90 5.05 6.54
C CYS A 38 -13.67 5.94 6.46
N VAL A 39 -13.55 6.72 5.40
CA VAL A 39 -12.43 7.67 5.24
C VAL A 39 -12.49 8.75 6.33
N LEU A 40 -13.68 9.29 6.59
CA LEU A 40 -13.86 10.32 7.62
C LEU A 40 -13.53 9.74 9.00
N GLU A 41 -14.00 8.54 9.28
CA GLU A 41 -13.71 7.88 10.55
C GLU A 41 -12.22 7.62 10.73
N SER A 42 -11.53 7.17 9.68
CA SER A 42 -10.08 6.96 9.76
C SER A 42 -9.30 8.25 10.00
N MET A 43 -9.79 9.39 9.51
CA MET A 43 -9.19 10.70 9.77
C MET A 43 -9.34 11.14 11.24
N VAL A 44 -10.40 10.71 11.89
CA VAL A 44 -10.68 11.06 13.31
C VAL A 44 -10.02 10.07 14.26
N THR A 45 -10.18 8.79 14.01
CA THR A 45 -9.71 7.72 14.92
C THR A 45 -8.30 7.24 14.63
N GLY A 46 -7.76 7.54 13.45
CA GLY A 46 -6.47 7.02 13.00
C GLY A 46 -6.52 5.55 12.55
N LYS A 47 -7.70 4.96 12.50
CA LYS A 47 -7.92 3.58 12.05
C LYS A 47 -9.19 3.52 11.22
N LEU A 48 -9.19 2.72 10.16
CA LEU A 48 -10.40 2.45 9.39
C LEU A 48 -11.31 1.53 10.20
N SER A 49 -12.61 1.85 10.22
CA SER A 49 -13.60 1.02 10.91
C SER A 49 -13.96 -0.22 10.10
N ASP A 50 -13.85 -0.13 8.79
CA ASP A 50 -14.15 -1.19 7.85
C ASP A 50 -12.92 -1.59 7.04
N GLU A 51 -13.03 -2.71 6.38
CA GLU A 51 -12.01 -3.23 5.50
C GLU A 51 -11.80 -2.30 4.29
N CYS A 52 -10.56 -2.12 3.91
CA CYS A 52 -10.22 -1.34 2.72
C CYS A 52 -9.46 -2.18 1.69
N THR A 53 -9.53 -1.75 0.46
CA THR A 53 -8.78 -2.33 -0.64
C THR A 53 -7.60 -1.42 -0.99
N VAL A 54 -6.42 -1.99 -1.08
CA VAL A 54 -5.20 -1.27 -1.42
C VAL A 54 -4.75 -1.67 -2.82
N ALA A 55 -4.52 -0.70 -3.67
CA ALA A 55 -4.04 -0.94 -5.02
C ALA A 55 -2.84 -0.03 -5.34
N PHE A 56 -1.87 -0.58 -6.02
CA PHE A 56 -0.70 0.15 -6.50
C PHE A 56 -0.78 0.25 -8.03
N GLU A 57 -0.77 1.46 -8.54
CA GLU A 57 -0.84 1.69 -9.99
C GLU A 57 0.40 1.19 -10.72
N GLU A 58 1.56 1.34 -10.12
CA GLU A 58 2.85 0.93 -10.70
C GLU A 58 3.57 -0.10 -9.83
N GLY A 59 2.87 -0.69 -8.86
CA GLY A 59 3.45 -1.57 -7.87
C GLY A 59 4.04 -0.81 -6.68
N TRP A 60 4.51 -1.55 -5.70
CA TRP A 60 5.19 -0.99 -4.53
C TRP A 60 6.47 -0.27 -4.93
N SER A 61 6.62 0.99 -4.53
CA SER A 61 7.84 1.76 -4.78
C SER A 61 8.94 1.37 -3.78
N ASP A 62 10.08 0.93 -4.30
CA ASP A 62 11.27 0.59 -3.51
C ASP A 62 12.23 1.77 -3.33
N ASN A 63 11.82 2.97 -3.68
CA ASN A 63 12.64 4.17 -3.53
C ASN A 63 13.02 4.42 -2.07
N ASP A 64 14.14 5.06 -1.85
CA ASP A 64 14.62 5.41 -0.50
C ASP A 64 13.60 6.28 0.24
N PRO A 65 13.40 6.05 1.55
CA PRO A 65 12.48 6.87 2.35
C PRO A 65 12.74 8.37 2.26
N GLU A 66 13.99 8.79 2.24
CA GLU A 66 14.35 10.20 2.12
C GLU A 66 13.89 10.83 0.81
N GLU A 67 14.01 10.10 -0.30
CA GLU A 67 13.52 10.56 -1.62
C GLU A 67 12.00 10.68 -1.63
N LEU A 68 11.30 9.70 -1.05
CA LEU A 68 9.84 9.73 -0.99
C LEU A 68 9.33 10.89 -0.16
N ILE A 69 9.98 11.19 0.95
CA ILE A 69 9.63 12.33 1.80
C ILE A 69 9.88 13.64 1.06
N GLU A 70 11.01 13.76 0.35
CA GLU A 70 11.33 14.95 -0.43
C GLU A 70 10.32 15.22 -1.54
N TRP A 71 9.90 14.18 -2.26
CA TRP A 71 8.97 14.32 -3.38
C TRP A 71 7.53 14.56 -2.95
N HIS A 72 7.07 13.92 -1.89
CA HIS A 72 5.67 13.95 -1.46
C HIS A 72 5.39 14.98 -0.38
N GLU A 73 6.41 15.45 0.34
CA GLU A 73 6.28 16.42 1.44
C GLU A 73 5.13 16.08 2.39
N PRO A 74 5.09 14.84 2.94
CA PRO A 74 3.97 14.40 3.75
C PRO A 74 3.86 15.20 5.05
N GLU A 75 2.61 15.51 5.44
CA GLU A 75 2.33 16.13 6.73
C GLU A 75 2.12 15.04 7.77
N VAL A 76 3.10 14.87 8.65
CA VAL A 76 3.06 13.89 9.74
C VAL A 76 3.22 14.64 11.06
N SER A 77 2.32 14.40 12.01
CA SER A 77 2.42 15.02 13.33
C SER A 77 3.68 14.53 14.07
N ASP A 78 4.18 15.35 14.99
CA ASP A 78 5.37 14.99 15.79
C ASP A 78 5.12 13.70 16.59
N GLU A 79 3.90 13.48 17.03
CA GLU A 79 3.50 12.27 17.75
C GLU A 79 3.61 11.01 16.87
N ASP A 80 3.22 11.11 15.59
CA ASP A 80 3.22 9.98 14.65
C ASP A 80 4.57 9.76 13.96
N LYS A 81 5.45 10.75 14.01
CA LYS A 81 6.71 10.75 13.26
C LYS A 81 7.60 9.53 13.52
N PRO A 82 7.82 9.07 14.76
CA PRO A 82 8.64 7.88 14.99
C PRO A 82 8.08 6.62 14.34
N GLU A 83 6.77 6.41 14.43
CA GLU A 83 6.10 5.27 13.81
C GLU A 83 6.11 5.36 12.28
N PHE A 84 5.88 6.56 11.77
CA PHE A 84 5.94 6.82 10.34
C PHE A 84 7.33 6.49 9.77
N ASP A 85 8.39 6.99 10.40
CA ASP A 85 9.76 6.74 9.96
C ASP A 85 10.12 5.25 10.04
N ARG A 86 9.68 4.56 11.08
CA ARG A 86 9.88 3.13 11.26
C ARG A 86 9.23 2.32 10.13
N LEU A 87 7.96 2.58 9.86
CA LEU A 87 7.19 1.87 8.84
C LEU A 87 7.67 2.17 7.42
N LEU A 88 8.05 3.41 7.16
CA LEU A 88 8.54 3.81 5.83
C LEU A 88 9.86 3.12 5.48
N ALA A 89 10.66 2.77 6.47
CA ALA A 89 11.95 2.08 6.27
C ALA A 89 11.80 0.57 5.99
N LEU A 90 10.62 0.01 6.15
CA LEU A 90 10.38 -1.42 5.93
C LEU A 90 10.22 -1.74 4.44
N ASP A 91 10.58 -2.96 4.04
CA ASP A 91 10.25 -3.46 2.72
C ASP A 91 8.75 -3.86 2.67
N LYS A 92 8.28 -4.22 1.49
CA LYS A 92 6.87 -4.57 1.27
C LYS A 92 6.41 -5.71 2.18
N HIS A 93 7.17 -6.79 2.26
CA HIS A 93 6.81 -7.95 3.07
C HIS A 93 6.75 -7.61 4.56
N GLU A 94 7.77 -6.94 5.06
CA GLU A 94 7.85 -6.50 6.46
C GLU A 94 6.72 -5.53 6.81
N PHE A 95 6.42 -4.60 5.92
CA PHE A 95 5.33 -3.63 6.10
C PHE A 95 3.99 -4.34 6.25
N PHE A 96 3.67 -5.26 5.34
CA PHE A 96 2.39 -5.98 5.41
C PHE A 96 2.32 -6.96 6.58
N ARG A 97 3.43 -7.43 7.11
CA ARG A 97 3.44 -8.17 8.39
C ARG A 97 3.02 -7.27 9.55
N GLU A 98 3.43 -6.01 9.56
CA GLU A 98 2.98 -5.05 10.57
C GLU A 98 1.49 -4.75 10.43
N VAL A 99 0.98 -4.62 9.21
CA VAL A 99 -0.45 -4.48 8.95
C VAL A 99 -1.22 -5.68 9.50
N LEU A 100 -0.71 -6.88 9.26
CA LEU A 100 -1.34 -8.12 9.71
C LEU A 100 -1.45 -8.19 11.24
N LYS A 101 -0.45 -7.73 11.97
CA LYS A 101 -0.48 -7.67 13.44
C LYS A 101 -1.59 -6.76 13.95
N VAL A 102 -1.81 -5.62 13.30
CA VAL A 102 -2.85 -4.66 13.68
C VAL A 102 -4.23 -5.17 13.30
N ASP A 103 -4.34 -5.81 12.14
CA ASP A 103 -5.59 -6.34 11.60
C ASP A 103 -6.05 -7.62 12.31
N GLU A 104 -5.15 -8.29 13.02
CA GLU A 104 -5.42 -9.58 13.69
C GLU A 104 -5.90 -10.66 12.72
N GLY A 105 -5.47 -10.56 11.45
CA GLY A 105 -5.81 -11.53 10.41
C GLY A 105 -4.80 -12.67 10.32
N ASP A 106 -5.16 -13.69 9.54
CA ASP A 106 -4.31 -14.86 9.33
C ASP A 106 -3.24 -14.63 8.26
N HIS A 107 -3.60 -13.90 7.22
CA HIS A 107 -2.72 -13.64 6.09
C HIS A 107 -3.17 -12.43 5.28
N ILE A 108 -2.24 -11.91 4.49
CA ILE A 108 -2.52 -10.89 3.48
C ILE A 108 -2.01 -11.43 2.15
N ALA A 109 -2.86 -11.38 1.14
CA ALA A 109 -2.50 -11.80 -0.21
C ALA A 109 -2.41 -10.60 -1.14
N LEU A 110 -1.33 -10.54 -1.91
CA LEU A 110 -1.12 -9.54 -2.94
C LEU A 110 -1.02 -10.23 -4.29
N GLN A 111 -1.58 -9.61 -5.31
CA GLN A 111 -1.45 -10.08 -6.70
C GLN A 111 -0.95 -8.93 -7.56
N ALA A 112 0.01 -9.21 -8.41
CA ALA A 112 0.52 -8.26 -9.40
C ALA A 112 0.29 -8.81 -10.80
N ALA A 113 -0.01 -7.91 -11.72
CA ALA A 113 -0.10 -8.23 -13.15
C ALA A 113 0.64 -7.15 -13.93
N TRP A 114 1.31 -7.56 -14.99
CA TRP A 114 1.91 -6.63 -15.92
C TRP A 114 1.45 -6.91 -17.33
N THR A 115 1.30 -5.84 -18.08
CA THR A 115 0.80 -5.89 -19.46
C THR A 115 1.63 -4.97 -20.34
N CYS A 116 1.45 -5.14 -21.65
CA CYS A 116 2.10 -4.32 -22.65
C CYS A 116 1.03 -3.76 -23.59
N SER A 117 1.22 -2.54 -24.07
CA SER A 117 0.29 -1.91 -25.04
C SER A 117 0.28 -2.58 -26.41
N LYS A 118 1.26 -3.44 -26.68
CA LYS A 118 1.35 -4.22 -27.91
C LYS A 118 1.31 -5.71 -27.61
N MET A 119 0.88 -6.51 -28.60
CA MET A 119 0.83 -7.96 -28.48
C MET A 119 2.24 -8.56 -28.52
N ARG A 120 2.83 -8.71 -27.34
CA ARG A 120 4.14 -9.35 -27.17
C ARG A 120 4.01 -10.43 -26.11
N LEU A 121 4.52 -11.62 -26.37
CA LEU A 121 4.41 -12.76 -25.44
C LEU A 121 5.12 -12.51 -24.12
N ASP A 122 6.23 -11.77 -24.14
CA ASP A 122 7.01 -11.41 -22.96
C ASP A 122 6.51 -10.14 -22.24
N GLY A 123 5.47 -9.48 -22.78
CA GLY A 123 4.88 -8.27 -22.22
C GLY A 123 3.74 -8.51 -21.23
N PHE A 124 3.42 -9.76 -20.94
CA PHE A 124 2.30 -10.12 -20.07
C PHE A 124 2.77 -11.11 -19.00
N GLY A 125 2.29 -10.91 -17.81
CA GLY A 125 2.63 -11.81 -16.72
C GLY A 125 1.94 -11.42 -15.41
N GLY A 126 2.26 -12.15 -14.36
CA GLY A 126 1.72 -11.89 -13.05
C GLY A 126 2.49 -12.62 -11.97
N SER A 127 2.28 -12.19 -10.74
CA SER A 127 2.86 -12.83 -9.56
C SER A 127 1.90 -12.72 -8.38
N GLY A 128 2.13 -13.55 -7.38
CA GLY A 128 1.39 -13.51 -6.13
C GLY A 128 2.34 -13.59 -4.95
N LEU A 129 1.94 -12.96 -3.84
CA LEU A 129 2.66 -12.99 -2.59
C LEU A 129 1.67 -13.19 -1.46
N ILE A 130 1.98 -14.10 -0.54
CA ILE A 130 1.21 -14.28 0.69
C ILE A 130 2.11 -13.93 1.86
N VAL A 131 1.62 -13.02 2.69
CA VAL A 131 2.27 -12.58 3.92
C VAL A 131 1.52 -13.15 5.11
N ASN A 132 2.20 -13.86 5.98
CA ASN A 132 1.61 -14.44 7.19
C ASN A 132 2.60 -14.44 8.36
#